data_65db38568472e803572555fe9f1940cf
#
_entry.id   65db38568472e803572555fe9f1940cf
#
_cell.length_a   1.000
_cell.length_b   1.000
_cell.length_c   1.000
_cell.angle_alpha   90.00
_cell.angle_beta   90.00
_cell.angle_gamma   90.00
#
_symmetry.space_group_name_H-M   'P 1'
#
loop_
_entity.id
_entity.type
_entity.pdbx_description
1 polymer ?
#
loop_
_entity_poly.entity_id
_entity_poly.type
_entity_poly.pdbx_seq_one_letter_code
_entity_poly.pdbx_strand_id
1 'polypeptide(L)'
;MNPQDSLFATDPVPDAAPEAPAADAPLAERLRPRTLDEVIGQTHLLGPGKPLRVAFESGRIHSMILWGPPGVGKTTLARLVAGAVGPRLTAAVADGADLADGAATTSERADLGRPSAGSRFIVLSAVLAGVKDIRDAVVQARLARASQGQATVVFVDEVHRFNKAQQDAFLPHVESGLFTFIGATTENPSFEVNSALLSRATVQVLKPLDDDELGQLIERARNALAMPPLSEAARQRLIGHADGDARRLLNAYQITAELVQADATPPAEVDEARLEQALGEMLRRYDKGGDQFYDMISALHKSVRGSDPDAALYWLARMLDGGVDARYVARRLIRMASEDIGLADPRGQQLALQAADVYERLGSPEGELALAQAVVYLAVAPKSNAVYQAWNAVRALVKQDSSRPVPMHLRNAPTRLMKGLGHGAGYRYAHDEAGGFAAGELYLPDGLASQSFYQPAPRGLELRIGERLAELRRLNAEALGGAAPAAPEGDGAASA
;
A
#
# COMPACT_ATOMS: atom_id res chain seq x y z
N MET A 1 4.88 -55.98 11.19
CA MET A 1 5.44 -54.87 10.40
C MET A 1 4.58 -54.69 9.17
N ASN A 2 3.83 -53.62 9.14
CA ASN A 2 2.80 -53.35 8.12
C ASN A 2 3.44 -52.55 6.97
N PRO A 3 3.28 -52.93 5.68
CA PRO A 3 3.98 -52.29 4.56
C PRO A 3 3.39 -50.93 4.12
N GLN A 4 2.58 -50.27 4.95
CA GLN A 4 1.92 -49.02 4.63
C GLN A 4 2.55 -47.75 5.22
N ASP A 5 3.63 -47.87 6.01
CA ASP A 5 4.24 -46.69 6.65
C ASP A 5 5.36 -45.97 5.87
N SER A 6 5.62 -46.37 4.61
CA SER A 6 6.76 -45.81 3.86
C SER A 6 6.35 -44.78 2.76
N LEU A 7 5.08 -44.35 2.70
CA LEU A 7 4.61 -43.47 1.62
C LEU A 7 4.64 -41.97 1.96
N PHE A 8 5.09 -41.56 3.16
CA PHE A 8 5.19 -40.18 3.59
C PHE A 8 6.54 -39.81 4.25
N ALA A 9 7.59 -40.57 3.97
CA ALA A 9 8.92 -40.11 4.27
C ALA A 9 9.34 -39.11 3.20
N THR A 10 9.02 -37.82 3.41
CA THR A 10 9.73 -36.74 2.71
C THR A 10 11.14 -36.71 3.24
N ASP A 11 12.08 -37.21 2.46
CA ASP A 11 13.51 -36.99 2.70
C ASP A 11 13.74 -35.49 2.90
N PRO A 12 14.57 -35.07 3.87
CA PRO A 12 14.94 -33.68 4.01
C PRO A 12 15.64 -33.27 2.73
N VAL A 13 15.02 -32.34 1.98
CA VAL A 13 15.66 -31.70 0.82
C VAL A 13 16.96 -31.09 1.32
N PRO A 14 18.12 -31.47 0.78
CA PRO A 14 19.39 -30.88 1.20
C PRO A 14 19.39 -29.39 0.91
N ASP A 15 19.93 -28.60 1.84
CA ASP A 15 20.22 -27.17 1.71
C ASP A 15 21.10 -26.95 0.49
N ALA A 16 20.52 -26.87 -0.69
CA ALA A 16 21.22 -26.51 -1.90
C ALA A 16 21.40 -25.00 -1.92
N ALA A 17 22.64 -24.54 -2.06
CA ALA A 17 22.94 -23.19 -2.52
C ALA A 17 22.01 -22.85 -3.70
N PRO A 18 21.56 -21.59 -3.88
CA PRO A 18 20.61 -21.24 -4.91
C PRO A 18 21.15 -21.71 -6.27
N GLU A 19 20.62 -22.84 -6.75
CA GLU A 19 20.93 -23.35 -8.09
C GLU A 19 20.58 -22.27 -9.12
N ALA A 20 21.42 -22.17 -10.15
CA ALA A 20 21.10 -21.32 -11.28
C ALA A 20 19.72 -21.74 -11.81
N PRO A 21 18.80 -20.78 -12.07
CA PRO A 21 17.47 -21.14 -12.56
C PRO A 21 17.60 -21.99 -13.82
N ALA A 22 16.76 -23.03 -13.92
CA ALA A 22 16.73 -23.90 -15.07
C ALA A 22 16.60 -23.09 -16.37
N ALA A 23 17.16 -23.58 -17.48
CA ALA A 23 17.18 -22.84 -18.73
C ALA A 23 15.76 -22.54 -19.26
N ASP A 24 14.78 -23.34 -18.87
CA ASP A 24 13.36 -23.23 -19.19
C ASP A 24 12.55 -22.39 -18.16
N ALA A 25 13.21 -21.87 -17.11
CA ALA A 25 12.54 -21.00 -16.13
C ALA A 25 12.09 -19.69 -16.81
N PRO A 26 10.95 -19.11 -16.37
CA PRO A 26 10.49 -17.82 -16.86
C PRO A 26 11.56 -16.74 -16.79
N LEU A 27 11.60 -15.85 -17.78
CA LEU A 27 12.62 -14.81 -17.88
C LEU A 27 12.72 -13.96 -16.60
N ALA A 28 11.59 -13.66 -15.97
CA ALA A 28 11.53 -12.94 -14.71
C ALA A 28 12.26 -13.65 -13.54
N GLU A 29 12.33 -14.98 -13.53
CA GLU A 29 13.10 -15.73 -12.55
C GLU A 29 14.58 -15.81 -12.94
N ARG A 30 14.87 -15.99 -14.23
CA ARG A 30 16.25 -16.02 -14.75
C ARG A 30 17.00 -14.72 -14.54
N LEU A 31 16.32 -13.58 -14.67
CA LEU A 31 16.87 -12.24 -14.50
C LEU A 31 16.69 -11.67 -13.08
N ARG A 32 16.25 -12.50 -12.13
CA ARG A 32 16.10 -12.06 -10.75
C ARG A 32 17.46 -11.61 -10.18
N PRO A 33 17.56 -10.39 -9.64
CA PRO A 33 18.77 -9.90 -8.98
C PRO A 33 19.28 -10.86 -7.90
N ARG A 34 20.59 -11.10 -7.90
CA ARG A 34 21.29 -11.94 -6.91
C ARG A 34 22.10 -11.12 -5.91
N THR A 35 22.39 -9.87 -6.25
CA THR A 35 23.06 -8.89 -5.41
C THR A 35 22.26 -7.60 -5.33
N LEU A 36 22.56 -6.76 -4.34
CA LEU A 36 21.91 -5.45 -4.21
C LEU A 36 22.18 -4.53 -5.42
N ASP A 37 23.38 -4.62 -5.98
CA ASP A 37 23.81 -3.77 -7.09
C ASP A 37 23.16 -4.17 -8.42
N GLU A 38 22.62 -5.37 -8.50
CA GLU A 38 21.81 -5.81 -9.64
C GLU A 38 20.34 -5.34 -9.57
N VAL A 39 19.89 -4.84 -8.42
CA VAL A 39 18.52 -4.36 -8.27
C VAL A 39 18.35 -3.07 -9.05
N ILE A 40 17.46 -3.09 -10.03
CA ILE A 40 17.05 -1.91 -10.77
C ILE A 40 15.96 -1.19 -9.96
N GLY A 41 16.11 0.12 -9.82
CA GLY A 41 15.17 0.96 -9.07
C GLY A 41 15.36 0.92 -7.55
N GLN A 42 14.37 1.42 -6.85
CA GLN A 42 14.33 1.50 -5.38
C GLN A 42 15.52 2.28 -4.77
N THR A 43 16.09 3.24 -5.49
CA THR A 43 17.27 4.03 -5.06
C THR A 43 17.03 4.79 -3.76
N HIS A 44 15.79 5.15 -3.46
CA HIS A 44 15.39 5.80 -2.21
C HIS A 44 15.53 4.88 -0.98
N LEU A 45 15.53 3.54 -1.16
CA LEU A 45 15.74 2.52 -0.12
C LEU A 45 17.16 1.93 -0.15
N LEU A 46 17.67 1.67 -1.35
CA LEU A 46 18.89 0.89 -1.58
C LEU A 46 20.08 1.74 -2.05
N GLY A 47 19.91 3.04 -2.22
CA GLY A 47 21.01 3.93 -2.59
C GLY A 47 22.11 3.98 -1.52
N PRO A 48 23.32 4.44 -1.87
CA PRO A 48 24.43 4.55 -0.94
C PRO A 48 24.06 5.32 0.33
N GLY A 49 24.42 4.75 1.51
CA GLY A 49 24.14 5.36 2.80
C GLY A 49 22.69 5.27 3.29
N LYS A 50 21.78 4.65 2.53
CA LYS A 50 20.41 4.45 2.98
C LYS A 50 20.34 3.39 4.09
N PRO A 51 19.45 3.56 5.09
CA PRO A 51 19.38 2.67 6.25
C PRO A 51 19.21 1.19 5.89
N LEU A 52 18.38 0.89 4.88
CA LEU A 52 18.16 -0.48 4.46
C LEU A 52 19.43 -1.06 3.80
N ARG A 53 20.12 -0.30 2.95
CA ARG A 53 21.39 -0.74 2.36
C ARG A 53 22.46 -1.00 3.43
N VAL A 54 22.61 -0.09 4.39
CA VAL A 54 23.55 -0.26 5.51
C VAL A 54 23.20 -1.51 6.33
N ALA A 55 21.93 -1.78 6.56
CA ALA A 55 21.47 -2.98 7.25
C ALA A 55 21.84 -4.27 6.49
N PHE A 56 21.73 -4.25 5.16
CA PHE A 56 22.17 -5.35 4.29
C PHE A 56 23.69 -5.56 4.37
N GLU A 57 24.47 -4.50 4.20
CA GLU A 57 25.94 -4.56 4.20
C GLU A 57 26.50 -4.99 5.56
N SER A 58 25.82 -4.64 6.65
CA SER A 58 26.22 -5.04 8.01
C SER A 58 25.66 -6.39 8.45
N GLY A 59 24.78 -7.03 7.66
CA GLY A 59 24.09 -8.26 8.02
C GLY A 59 23.12 -8.13 9.20
N ARG A 60 22.82 -6.90 9.66
CA ARG A 60 21.95 -6.59 10.78
C ARG A 60 20.56 -6.15 10.30
N ILE A 61 19.82 -7.10 9.78
CA ILE A 61 18.51 -6.82 9.20
C ILE A 61 17.40 -7.02 10.24
N HIS A 62 16.54 -6.04 10.37
CA HIS A 62 15.36 -6.07 11.24
C HIS A 62 14.13 -6.57 10.49
N SER A 63 13.13 -7.04 11.24
CA SER A 63 11.82 -7.39 10.68
C SER A 63 11.20 -6.19 9.97
N MET A 64 10.55 -6.45 8.82
CA MET A 64 10.01 -5.40 7.96
C MET A 64 8.75 -5.83 7.22
N ILE A 65 7.98 -4.85 6.78
CA ILE A 65 6.88 -4.98 5.84
C ILE A 65 7.28 -4.30 4.53
N LEU A 66 7.32 -5.05 3.45
CA LEU A 66 7.56 -4.56 2.09
C LEU A 66 6.21 -4.21 1.46
N TRP A 67 5.92 -2.93 1.31
CA TRP A 67 4.67 -2.44 0.75
C TRP A 67 4.90 -1.78 -0.60
N GLY A 68 4.09 -2.16 -1.59
CA GLY A 68 4.12 -1.55 -2.93
C GLY A 68 3.33 -2.37 -3.95
N PRO A 69 3.12 -1.85 -5.16
CA PRO A 69 2.36 -2.52 -6.21
C PRO A 69 2.98 -3.85 -6.64
N PRO A 70 2.30 -4.65 -7.46
CA PRO A 70 2.86 -5.88 -8.03
C PRO A 70 4.15 -5.61 -8.81
N GLY A 71 5.01 -6.61 -8.95
CA GLY A 71 6.19 -6.59 -9.83
C GLY A 71 7.35 -5.67 -9.44
N VAL A 72 7.25 -4.88 -8.37
CA VAL A 72 8.30 -3.91 -7.94
C VAL A 72 9.49 -4.54 -7.18
N GLY A 73 9.54 -5.87 -7.05
CA GLY A 73 10.69 -6.56 -6.47
C GLY A 73 10.57 -6.96 -4.99
N LYS A 74 9.38 -6.94 -4.37
CA LYS A 74 9.19 -7.34 -2.95
C LYS A 74 9.80 -8.70 -2.62
N THR A 75 9.44 -9.74 -3.37
CA THR A 75 9.95 -11.11 -3.18
C THR A 75 11.46 -11.20 -3.47
N THR A 76 11.96 -10.45 -4.45
CA THR A 76 13.37 -10.36 -4.77
C THR A 76 14.16 -9.78 -3.60
N LEU A 77 13.68 -8.67 -3.04
CA LEU A 77 14.32 -8.02 -1.90
C LEU A 77 14.31 -8.94 -0.67
N ALA A 78 13.23 -9.66 -0.41
CA ALA A 78 13.17 -10.64 0.68
C ALA A 78 14.20 -11.78 0.54
N ARG A 79 14.43 -12.27 -0.68
CA ARG A 79 15.47 -13.29 -0.94
C ARG A 79 16.88 -12.72 -0.76
N LEU A 80 17.13 -11.48 -1.19
CA LEU A 80 18.41 -10.82 -0.95
C LEU A 80 18.66 -10.62 0.55
N VAL A 81 17.64 -10.26 1.32
CA VAL A 81 17.72 -10.21 2.79
C VAL A 81 18.17 -11.54 3.37
N ALA A 82 17.58 -12.64 2.92
CA ALA A 82 17.95 -13.97 3.42
C ALA A 82 19.42 -14.29 3.14
N GLY A 83 19.95 -13.88 1.99
CA GLY A 83 21.38 -14.04 1.66
C GLY A 83 22.31 -13.16 2.50
N ALA A 84 21.83 -12.03 2.99
CA ALA A 84 22.64 -11.07 3.76
C ALA A 84 22.59 -11.31 5.28
N VAL A 85 21.59 -12.02 5.83
CA VAL A 85 21.50 -12.31 7.26
C VAL A 85 22.53 -13.35 7.66
N GLY A 86 23.60 -12.90 8.33
CA GLY A 86 24.64 -13.78 8.89
C GLY A 86 24.23 -14.48 10.19
N PRO A 87 25.02 -15.47 10.68
CA PRO A 87 24.78 -16.10 11.98
C PRO A 87 24.82 -15.02 13.07
N ARG A 88 23.75 -14.95 13.88
CA ARG A 88 23.75 -14.09 15.07
C ARG A 88 24.73 -14.70 16.08
N LEU A 89 25.89 -14.07 16.25
CA LEU A 89 26.72 -14.29 17.42
C LEU A 89 25.87 -13.97 18.66
N THR A 90 25.37 -14.99 19.36
CA THR A 90 24.87 -14.82 20.71
C THR A 90 26.04 -14.27 21.50
N ALA A 91 25.96 -13.02 21.94
CA ALA A 91 26.82 -12.54 23.02
C ALA A 91 26.53 -13.42 24.23
N ALA A 92 27.37 -14.45 24.40
CA ALA A 92 27.50 -15.10 25.68
C ALA A 92 27.96 -14.00 26.63
N VAL A 93 27.16 -13.72 27.64
CA VAL A 93 27.59 -12.99 28.82
C VAL A 93 28.71 -13.84 29.41
N ALA A 94 29.95 -13.51 29.07
CA ALA A 94 31.12 -14.00 29.75
C ALA A 94 31.32 -13.03 30.93
N ASP A 95 30.89 -13.47 32.12
CA ASP A 95 31.43 -12.94 33.37
C ASP A 95 32.95 -13.03 33.34
N GLY A 96 33.57 -11.91 33.51
CA GLY A 96 34.87 -11.65 34.12
C GLY A 96 36.07 -12.48 33.62
N ALA A 97 36.93 -11.85 32.78
CA ALA A 97 38.39 -12.01 32.94
C ALA A 97 39.10 -10.97 32.05
N ASP A 98 39.86 -10.14 32.69
CA ASP A 98 41.10 -9.42 32.38
C ASP A 98 41.42 -8.91 30.94
N LEU A 99 41.61 -7.59 30.92
CA LEU A 99 42.30 -6.80 29.92
C LEU A 99 43.81 -7.12 29.93
N ALA A 100 44.34 -7.54 28.80
CA ALA A 100 45.78 -7.38 28.50
C ALA A 100 45.99 -7.18 26.99
N ASP A 101 46.62 -6.08 26.65
CA ASP A 101 47.31 -5.64 25.47
C ASP A 101 47.59 -6.62 24.32
N GLY A 102 47.31 -6.16 23.11
CA GLY A 102 47.84 -6.82 21.91
C GLY A 102 47.34 -6.19 20.60
N ALA A 103 48.14 -5.27 20.04
CA ALA A 103 47.92 -4.68 18.72
C ALA A 103 47.63 -5.73 17.66
N ALA A 104 46.47 -5.66 17.00
CA ALA A 104 46.13 -6.41 15.81
C ALA A 104 46.12 -5.51 14.59
N THR A 105 47.03 -5.83 13.70
CA THR A 105 47.38 -5.23 12.41
C THR A 105 46.18 -5.16 11.45
N THR A 106 46.07 -4.02 10.81
CA THR A 106 45.31 -3.73 9.59
C THR A 106 45.67 -4.67 8.44
N SER A 107 44.94 -5.77 8.26
CA SER A 107 44.96 -6.55 7.02
C SER A 107 43.84 -7.60 6.97
N GLU A 108 42.55 -7.20 7.00
CA GLU A 108 41.45 -8.07 6.60
C GLU A 108 40.28 -7.22 6.08
N ARG A 109 40.59 -6.41 5.07
CA ARG A 109 39.57 -5.78 4.21
C ARG A 109 39.67 -6.38 2.82
N ALA A 110 39.27 -7.63 2.67
CA ALA A 110 39.06 -8.24 1.36
C ALA A 110 38.46 -9.64 1.54
N ASP A 111 37.18 -9.74 1.72
CA ASP A 111 36.35 -10.83 1.17
C ASP A 111 34.86 -10.60 1.50
N LEU A 112 34.26 -9.52 0.96
CA LEU A 112 32.82 -9.27 1.05
C LEU A 112 32.02 -9.99 -0.05
N GLY A 113 32.62 -10.99 -0.69
CA GLY A 113 32.05 -11.72 -1.82
C GLY A 113 31.67 -13.18 -1.58
N ARG A 114 31.85 -13.74 -0.37
CA ARG A 114 31.38 -15.10 -0.07
C ARG A 114 30.04 -15.04 0.68
N PRO A 115 28.99 -15.75 0.22
CA PRO A 115 27.81 -15.96 1.04
C PRO A 115 28.27 -16.72 2.29
N SER A 116 28.19 -16.07 3.46
CA SER A 116 28.27 -16.78 4.73
C SER A 116 27.21 -17.89 4.70
N ALA A 117 27.47 -19.03 5.33
CA ALA A 117 26.55 -20.17 5.39
C ALA A 117 25.12 -19.65 5.64
N GLY A 118 24.33 -19.64 4.56
CA GLY A 118 23.17 -18.76 4.41
C GLY A 118 22.14 -18.94 5.52
N SER A 119 21.39 -17.90 5.78
CA SER A 119 20.22 -18.02 6.66
C SER A 119 19.18 -18.96 6.02
N ARG A 120 18.44 -19.68 6.85
CA ARG A 120 17.30 -20.47 6.38
C ARG A 120 16.19 -19.54 5.91
N PHE A 121 15.73 -19.71 4.67
CA PHE A 121 14.66 -18.92 4.08
C PHE A 121 13.36 -19.74 4.01
N ILE A 122 12.34 -19.34 4.77
CA ILE A 122 11.03 -19.99 4.80
C ILE A 122 10.03 -19.07 4.12
N VAL A 123 9.32 -19.58 3.12
CA VAL A 123 8.30 -18.83 2.37
C VAL A 123 6.92 -19.33 2.75
N LEU A 124 6.06 -18.42 3.17
CA LEU A 124 4.64 -18.67 3.42
C LEU A 124 3.81 -17.79 2.48
N SER A 125 2.88 -18.39 1.77
CA SER A 125 1.86 -17.63 1.02
C SER A 125 0.62 -17.48 1.90
N ALA A 126 0.27 -16.26 2.27
CA ALA A 126 -0.93 -16.04 3.11
C ALA A 126 -2.25 -16.43 2.42
N VAL A 127 -2.21 -16.67 1.09
CA VAL A 127 -3.36 -17.21 0.34
C VAL A 127 -3.59 -18.70 0.63
N LEU A 128 -2.51 -19.46 0.85
CA LEU A 128 -2.56 -20.92 0.97
C LEU A 128 -2.25 -21.41 2.40
N ALA A 129 -1.45 -20.65 3.15
CA ALA A 129 -0.95 -21.06 4.45
C ALA A 129 -1.98 -20.85 5.57
N GLY A 130 -2.03 -21.81 6.50
CA GLY A 130 -2.83 -21.78 7.73
C GLY A 130 -1.98 -21.66 8.99
N VAL A 131 -2.63 -21.74 10.15
CA VAL A 131 -1.96 -21.70 11.47
C VAL A 131 -0.96 -22.85 11.62
N LYS A 132 -1.20 -24.00 10.97
CA LYS A 132 -0.30 -25.14 10.98
C LYS A 132 1.04 -24.78 10.35
N ASP A 133 1.02 -24.15 9.16
CA ASP A 133 2.23 -23.79 8.42
C ASP A 133 3.07 -22.77 9.18
N ILE A 134 2.41 -21.85 9.92
CA ILE A 134 3.10 -20.91 10.81
C ILE A 134 3.82 -21.67 11.95
N ARG A 135 3.16 -22.66 12.56
CA ARG A 135 3.78 -23.48 13.60
C ARG A 135 4.94 -24.31 13.08
N ASP A 136 4.80 -24.87 11.90
CA ASP A 136 5.86 -25.65 11.23
C ASP A 136 7.07 -24.76 10.92
N ALA A 137 6.86 -23.52 10.46
CA ALA A 137 7.93 -22.53 10.28
C ALA A 137 8.65 -22.21 11.60
N VAL A 138 7.92 -22.06 12.70
CA VAL A 138 8.50 -21.86 14.04
C VAL A 138 9.35 -23.04 14.48
N VAL A 139 8.87 -24.27 14.29
CA VAL A 139 9.63 -25.50 14.62
C VAL A 139 10.91 -25.56 13.81
N GLN A 140 10.82 -25.30 12.50
CA GLN A 140 11.97 -25.29 11.61
C GLN A 140 13.01 -24.21 12.01
N ALA A 141 12.55 -23.00 12.38
CA ALA A 141 13.45 -21.95 12.84
C ALA A 141 14.16 -22.30 14.15
N ARG A 142 13.46 -22.96 15.09
CA ARG A 142 14.07 -23.46 16.35
C ARG A 142 15.12 -24.53 16.07
N LEU A 143 14.83 -25.48 15.19
CA LEU A 143 15.77 -26.54 14.81
C LEU A 143 17.01 -25.97 14.14
N ALA A 144 16.85 -25.07 13.15
CA ALA A 144 17.95 -24.41 12.47
C ALA A 144 18.87 -23.67 13.46
N ARG A 145 18.28 -22.96 14.42
CA ARG A 145 19.03 -22.24 15.45
C ARG A 145 19.77 -23.19 16.41
N ALA A 146 19.09 -24.29 16.84
CA ALA A 146 19.67 -25.22 17.81
C ALA A 146 20.74 -26.14 17.23
N SER A 147 20.56 -26.62 15.98
CA SER A 147 21.46 -27.59 15.36
C SER A 147 22.65 -26.98 14.61
N GLN A 148 22.46 -25.79 14.04
CA GLN A 148 23.44 -25.17 13.11
C GLN A 148 23.83 -23.74 13.49
N GLY A 149 23.23 -23.16 14.55
CA GLY A 149 23.37 -21.73 14.86
C GLY A 149 22.85 -20.82 13.75
N GLN A 150 22.06 -21.37 12.81
CA GLN A 150 21.65 -20.72 11.59
C GLN A 150 20.52 -19.72 11.87
N ALA A 151 20.64 -18.51 11.35
CA ALA A 151 19.57 -17.52 11.38
C ALA A 151 18.44 -17.95 10.42
N THR A 152 17.22 -17.57 10.72
CA THR A 152 16.06 -17.85 9.88
C THR A 152 15.39 -16.56 9.46
N VAL A 153 15.00 -16.46 8.19
CA VAL A 153 14.13 -15.41 7.63
C VAL A 153 12.82 -16.07 7.25
N VAL A 154 11.72 -15.57 7.80
CA VAL A 154 10.37 -15.99 7.42
C VAL A 154 9.75 -14.91 6.55
N PHE A 155 9.53 -15.23 5.29
CA PHE A 155 8.87 -14.38 4.31
C PHE A 155 7.41 -14.76 4.16
N VAL A 156 6.51 -13.81 4.36
CA VAL A 156 5.07 -13.98 4.19
C VAL A 156 4.60 -13.13 3.01
N ASP A 157 4.23 -13.80 1.92
CA ASP A 157 3.68 -13.10 0.76
C ASP A 157 2.19 -12.82 0.95
N GLU A 158 1.76 -11.64 0.55
CA GLU A 158 0.39 -11.12 0.71
C GLU A 158 -0.12 -11.18 2.17
N VAL A 159 0.71 -10.69 3.10
CA VAL A 159 0.46 -10.78 4.56
C VAL A 159 -0.90 -10.20 4.99
N HIS A 160 -1.48 -9.29 4.23
CA HIS A 160 -2.82 -8.73 4.47
C HIS A 160 -3.95 -9.77 4.38
N ARG A 161 -3.72 -10.91 3.73
CA ARG A 161 -4.71 -12.01 3.65
C ARG A 161 -4.76 -12.87 4.90
N PHE A 162 -3.79 -12.78 5.78
CA PHE A 162 -3.86 -13.39 7.10
C PHE A 162 -4.83 -12.63 8.00
N ASN A 163 -5.70 -13.35 8.71
CA ASN A 163 -6.53 -12.76 9.74
C ASN A 163 -5.68 -12.33 10.97
N LYS A 164 -6.28 -11.55 11.86
CA LYS A 164 -5.59 -11.01 13.05
C LYS A 164 -4.92 -12.08 13.90
N ALA A 165 -5.59 -13.22 14.15
CA ALA A 165 -5.04 -14.30 14.94
C ALA A 165 -3.82 -14.98 14.29
N GLN A 166 -3.81 -15.09 12.96
CA GLN A 166 -2.66 -15.58 12.19
C GLN A 166 -1.49 -14.58 12.22
N GLN A 167 -1.77 -13.28 12.10
CA GLN A 167 -0.74 -12.25 12.25
C GLN A 167 -0.17 -12.21 13.67
N ASP A 168 -1.02 -12.37 14.72
CA ASP A 168 -0.59 -12.42 16.12
C ASP A 168 0.29 -13.63 16.43
N ALA A 169 0.13 -14.74 15.70
CA ALA A 169 0.95 -15.93 15.89
C ALA A 169 2.45 -15.70 15.63
N PHE A 170 2.83 -14.67 14.86
CA PHE A 170 4.23 -14.33 14.65
C PHE A 170 4.85 -13.50 15.78
N LEU A 171 4.04 -12.76 16.55
CA LEU A 171 4.52 -11.77 17.53
C LEU A 171 5.53 -12.29 18.54
N PRO A 172 5.27 -13.42 19.26
CA PRO A 172 6.21 -13.93 20.26
C PRO A 172 7.57 -14.29 19.66
N HIS A 173 7.59 -14.68 18.40
CA HIS A 173 8.78 -15.16 17.70
C HIS A 173 9.58 -14.02 17.08
N VAL A 174 8.91 -12.95 16.64
CA VAL A 174 9.53 -11.70 16.22
C VAL A 174 10.16 -11.00 17.42
N GLU A 175 9.46 -10.91 18.56
CA GLU A 175 9.96 -10.33 19.80
C GLU A 175 11.18 -11.07 20.37
N SER A 176 11.13 -12.38 20.39
CA SER A 176 12.27 -13.21 20.87
C SER A 176 13.44 -13.24 19.89
N GLY A 177 13.29 -12.65 18.71
CA GLY A 177 14.29 -12.70 17.65
C GLY A 177 14.60 -14.13 17.18
N LEU A 178 13.62 -15.05 17.25
CA LEU A 178 13.77 -16.42 16.75
C LEU A 178 14.05 -16.40 15.24
N PHE A 179 13.37 -15.53 14.51
CA PHE A 179 13.58 -15.29 13.08
C PHE A 179 13.41 -13.81 12.74
N THR A 180 13.91 -13.40 11.58
CA THR A 180 13.62 -12.11 10.97
C THR A 180 12.33 -12.26 10.15
N PHE A 181 11.30 -11.48 10.46
CA PHE A 181 10.03 -11.48 9.75
C PHE A 181 10.04 -10.49 8.58
N ILE A 182 9.62 -10.92 7.39
CA ILE A 182 9.42 -10.06 6.24
C ILE A 182 8.03 -10.31 5.69
N GLY A 183 7.13 -9.35 5.87
CA GLY A 183 5.81 -9.38 5.23
C GLY A 183 5.83 -8.64 3.90
N ALA A 184 5.22 -9.17 2.85
CA ALA A 184 4.97 -8.44 1.61
C ALA A 184 3.47 -8.18 1.45
N THR A 185 3.12 -7.00 0.97
CA THR A 185 1.72 -6.63 0.71
C THR A 185 1.60 -5.61 -0.42
N THR A 186 0.52 -5.70 -1.17
CA THR A 186 0.08 -4.70 -2.14
C THR A 186 -0.87 -3.68 -1.52
N GLU A 187 -1.53 -4.04 -0.41
CA GLU A 187 -2.48 -3.20 0.30
C GLU A 187 -1.80 -2.32 1.36
N ASN A 188 -2.46 -1.22 1.75
CA ASN A 188 -1.88 -0.31 2.73
C ASN A 188 -1.77 -0.99 4.11
N PRO A 189 -0.54 -1.20 4.63
CA PRO A 189 -0.34 -1.93 5.87
C PRO A 189 -0.97 -1.26 7.09
N SER A 190 -1.22 0.03 7.06
CA SER A 190 -1.87 0.74 8.17
C SER A 190 -3.33 0.31 8.40
N PHE A 191 -3.96 -0.30 7.40
CA PHE A 191 -5.35 -0.80 7.50
C PHE A 191 -5.41 -2.31 7.64
N GLU A 192 -4.49 -3.03 7.01
CA GLU A 192 -4.57 -4.47 6.82
C GLU A 192 -3.64 -5.27 7.75
N VAL A 193 -2.58 -4.65 8.25
CA VAL A 193 -1.65 -5.30 9.19
C VAL A 193 -1.93 -4.82 10.60
N ASN A 194 -1.96 -5.75 11.58
CA ASN A 194 -2.26 -5.39 12.94
C ASN A 194 -1.17 -4.46 13.54
N SER A 195 -1.59 -3.58 14.44
CA SER A 195 -0.72 -2.56 15.04
C SER A 195 0.43 -3.18 15.86
N ALA A 196 0.22 -4.36 16.44
CA ALA A 196 1.24 -5.06 17.21
C ALA A 196 2.40 -5.53 16.33
N LEU A 197 2.11 -6.02 15.12
CA LEU A 197 3.13 -6.41 14.14
C LEU A 197 3.83 -5.17 13.56
N LEU A 198 3.07 -4.11 13.24
CA LEU A 198 3.62 -2.83 12.75
C LEU A 198 4.55 -2.16 13.75
N SER A 199 4.33 -2.33 15.06
CA SER A 199 5.22 -1.77 16.08
C SER A 199 6.58 -2.49 16.18
N ARG A 200 6.71 -3.67 15.54
CA ARG A 200 7.91 -4.53 15.57
C ARG A 200 8.57 -4.72 14.22
N ALA A 201 7.95 -4.24 13.16
CA ALA A 201 8.44 -4.34 11.80
C ALA A 201 8.43 -2.95 11.13
N THR A 202 9.54 -2.56 10.52
CA THR A 202 9.63 -1.29 9.79
C THR A 202 8.94 -1.41 8.43
N VAL A 203 8.11 -0.42 8.06
CA VAL A 203 7.49 -0.41 6.74
C VAL A 203 8.44 0.19 5.71
N GLN A 204 8.75 -0.59 4.68
CA GLN A 204 9.54 -0.16 3.52
C GLN A 204 8.61 0.00 2.32
N VAL A 205 8.54 1.20 1.79
CA VAL A 205 7.65 1.51 0.65
C VAL A 205 8.42 1.35 -0.65
N LEU A 206 8.04 0.35 -1.45
CA LEU A 206 8.57 0.15 -2.79
C LEU A 206 7.71 0.91 -3.80
N LYS A 207 8.38 1.58 -4.73
CA LYS A 207 7.74 2.36 -5.79
C LYS A 207 7.67 1.56 -7.09
N PRO A 208 6.72 1.85 -7.99
CA PRO A 208 6.79 1.40 -9.39
C PRO A 208 8.14 1.76 -10.00
N LEU A 209 8.63 0.96 -10.94
CA LEU A 209 9.80 1.32 -11.72
C LEU A 209 9.43 2.46 -12.68
N ASP A 210 10.35 3.42 -12.82
CA ASP A 210 10.18 4.47 -13.82
C ASP A 210 10.59 3.99 -15.24
N ASP A 211 10.39 4.85 -16.25
CA ASP A 211 10.64 4.50 -17.65
C ASP A 211 12.11 4.20 -17.94
N ASP A 212 13.02 4.90 -17.28
CA ASP A 212 14.47 4.67 -17.41
C ASP A 212 14.87 3.35 -16.78
N GLU A 213 14.31 3.02 -15.61
CA GLU A 213 14.52 1.77 -14.89
C GLU A 213 13.96 0.58 -15.68
N LEU A 214 12.76 0.71 -16.27
CA LEU A 214 12.18 -0.28 -17.18
C LEU A 214 13.01 -0.42 -18.45
N GLY A 215 13.55 0.67 -18.99
CA GLY A 215 14.47 0.66 -20.13
C GLY A 215 15.73 -0.13 -19.84
N GLN A 216 16.34 0.02 -18.66
CA GLN A 216 17.49 -0.78 -18.23
C GLN A 216 17.12 -2.28 -18.14
N LEU A 217 15.91 -2.60 -17.69
CA LEU A 217 15.44 -3.98 -17.61
C LEU A 217 15.24 -4.59 -19.00
N ILE A 218 14.75 -3.82 -19.99
CA ILE A 218 14.65 -4.23 -21.40
C ILE A 218 16.04 -4.58 -21.93
N GLU A 219 17.05 -3.74 -21.73
CA GLU A 219 18.41 -4.00 -22.18
C GLU A 219 19.01 -5.25 -21.52
N ARG A 220 18.75 -5.47 -20.24
CA ARG A 220 19.17 -6.70 -19.56
C ARG A 220 18.48 -7.93 -20.16
N ALA A 221 17.19 -7.86 -20.46
CA ALA A 221 16.42 -8.93 -21.09
C ALA A 221 16.90 -9.19 -22.52
N ARG A 222 17.17 -8.14 -23.30
CA ARG A 222 17.72 -8.23 -24.65
C ARG A 222 19.04 -9.00 -24.68
N ASN A 223 19.94 -8.64 -23.80
CA ASN A 223 21.25 -9.29 -23.72
C ASN A 223 21.12 -10.77 -23.30
N ALA A 224 20.23 -11.08 -22.36
CA ALA A 224 20.03 -12.44 -21.87
C ALA A 224 19.42 -13.39 -22.91
N LEU A 225 18.60 -12.86 -23.83
CA LEU A 225 17.93 -13.63 -24.89
C LEU A 225 18.59 -13.45 -26.27
N ALA A 226 19.68 -12.69 -26.36
CA ALA A 226 20.36 -12.32 -27.60
C ALA A 226 19.40 -11.80 -28.69
N MET A 227 18.45 -10.93 -28.25
CA MET A 227 17.41 -10.37 -29.12
C MET A 227 17.91 -9.15 -29.91
N PRO A 228 17.36 -8.91 -31.11
CA PRO A 228 17.51 -7.65 -31.79
C PRO A 228 17.00 -6.47 -30.91
N PRO A 229 17.48 -5.23 -31.16
CA PRO A 229 16.95 -4.08 -30.44
C PRO A 229 15.46 -3.87 -30.76
N LEU A 230 14.72 -3.29 -29.81
CA LEU A 230 13.39 -2.77 -30.06
C LEU A 230 13.51 -1.38 -30.72
N SER A 231 12.64 -1.06 -31.67
CA SER A 231 12.46 0.31 -32.11
C SER A 231 12.02 1.21 -30.93
N GLU A 232 12.26 2.52 -31.02
CA GLU A 232 11.86 3.41 -29.93
C GLU A 232 10.34 3.35 -29.67
N ALA A 233 9.51 3.25 -30.74
CA ALA A 233 8.06 3.10 -30.63
C ALA A 233 7.69 1.78 -29.89
N ALA A 234 8.30 0.66 -30.26
CA ALA A 234 8.08 -0.62 -29.59
C ALA A 234 8.55 -0.59 -28.12
N ARG A 235 9.69 0.06 -27.85
CA ARG A 235 10.22 0.23 -26.50
C ARG A 235 9.25 1.03 -25.62
N GLN A 236 8.79 2.17 -26.07
CA GLN A 236 7.84 3.01 -25.33
C GLN A 236 6.50 2.28 -25.12
N ARG A 237 6.04 1.55 -26.14
CA ARG A 237 4.82 0.76 -26.05
C ARG A 237 4.93 -0.34 -24.99
N LEU A 238 6.07 -1.02 -24.91
CA LEU A 238 6.32 -2.06 -23.93
C LEU A 238 6.46 -1.50 -22.49
N ILE A 239 7.11 -0.35 -22.34
CA ILE A 239 7.23 0.38 -21.08
C ILE A 239 5.83 0.80 -20.59
N GLY A 240 5.00 1.40 -21.46
CA GLY A 240 3.63 1.75 -21.13
C GLY A 240 2.78 0.53 -20.74
N HIS A 241 2.97 -0.62 -21.43
CA HIS A 241 2.33 -1.88 -21.04
C HIS A 241 2.73 -2.36 -19.66
N ALA A 242 4.00 -2.21 -19.28
CA ALA A 242 4.53 -2.68 -18.01
C ALA A 242 4.00 -1.90 -16.81
N ASP A 243 3.77 -0.59 -16.95
CA ASP A 243 3.24 0.29 -15.90
C ASP A 243 3.98 0.16 -14.56
N GLY A 244 5.31 0.21 -14.62
CA GLY A 244 6.16 0.05 -13.43
C GLY A 244 6.31 -1.37 -12.88
N ASP A 245 5.70 -2.38 -13.52
CA ASP A 245 5.76 -3.79 -13.13
C ASP A 245 6.84 -4.54 -13.93
N ALA A 246 7.98 -4.82 -13.29
CA ALA A 246 9.10 -5.56 -13.90
C ALA A 246 8.71 -6.97 -14.37
N ARG A 247 7.83 -7.67 -13.65
CA ARG A 247 7.41 -9.03 -14.02
C ARG A 247 6.56 -9.00 -15.28
N ARG A 248 5.64 -8.03 -15.38
CA ARG A 248 4.80 -7.82 -16.57
C ARG A 248 5.66 -7.49 -17.78
N LEU A 249 6.63 -6.59 -17.64
CA LEU A 249 7.57 -6.26 -18.70
C LEU A 249 8.32 -7.50 -19.20
N LEU A 250 8.93 -8.27 -18.29
CA LEU A 250 9.74 -9.42 -18.64
C LEU A 250 8.91 -10.54 -19.28
N ASN A 251 7.67 -10.76 -18.83
CA ASN A 251 6.78 -11.73 -19.44
C ASN A 251 6.39 -11.30 -20.88
N ALA A 252 6.04 -10.02 -21.07
CA ALA A 252 5.72 -9.49 -22.39
C ALA A 252 6.94 -9.55 -23.33
N TYR A 253 8.13 -9.21 -22.82
CA TYR A 253 9.37 -9.31 -23.56
C TYR A 253 9.69 -10.77 -23.96
N GLN A 254 9.48 -11.73 -23.06
CA GLN A 254 9.71 -13.15 -23.33
C GLN A 254 8.80 -13.66 -24.46
N ILE A 255 7.50 -13.35 -24.43
CA ILE A 255 6.56 -13.72 -25.49
C ILE A 255 6.98 -13.13 -26.84
N THR A 256 7.41 -11.86 -26.84
CA THR A 256 7.93 -11.20 -28.05
C THR A 256 9.18 -11.91 -28.56
N ALA A 257 10.09 -12.29 -27.67
CA ALA A 257 11.31 -12.99 -28.02
C ALA A 257 11.03 -14.38 -28.62
N GLU A 258 10.11 -15.13 -28.04
CA GLU A 258 9.68 -16.43 -28.56
C GLU A 258 9.12 -16.33 -30.00
N LEU A 259 8.31 -15.29 -30.28
CA LEU A 259 7.81 -15.04 -31.62
C LEU A 259 8.91 -14.68 -32.61
N VAL A 260 9.86 -13.79 -32.23
CA VAL A 260 10.97 -13.38 -33.09
C VAL A 260 11.96 -14.52 -33.35
N GLN A 261 12.22 -15.36 -32.35
CA GLN A 261 13.10 -16.53 -32.49
C GLN A 261 12.49 -17.64 -33.34
N ALA A 262 11.16 -17.68 -33.46
CA ALA A 262 10.49 -18.64 -34.37
C ALA A 262 10.61 -18.25 -35.85
N ASP A 263 11.04 -17.05 -36.18
CA ASP A 263 11.24 -16.60 -37.56
C ASP A 263 12.46 -17.25 -38.19
N ALA A 264 12.33 -17.71 -39.44
CA ALA A 264 13.45 -18.27 -40.18
C ALA A 264 14.60 -17.25 -40.38
N THR A 265 14.29 -15.97 -40.39
CA THR A 265 15.25 -14.87 -40.46
C THR A 265 14.81 -13.80 -39.46
N PRO A 266 15.47 -13.71 -38.29
CA PRO A 266 15.15 -12.68 -37.32
C PRO A 266 15.31 -11.27 -37.91
N PRO A 267 14.43 -10.31 -37.59
CA PRO A 267 14.55 -8.93 -38.07
C PRO A 267 15.78 -8.25 -37.46
N ALA A 268 16.29 -7.23 -38.12
CA ALA A 268 17.40 -6.41 -37.58
C ALA A 268 16.96 -5.57 -36.36
N GLU A 269 15.67 -5.23 -36.29
CA GLU A 269 15.02 -4.48 -35.23
C GLU A 269 13.58 -4.97 -35.07
N VAL A 270 13.09 -5.02 -33.83
CA VAL A 270 11.71 -5.39 -33.53
C VAL A 270 10.86 -4.12 -33.48
N ASP A 271 9.97 -3.96 -34.43
CA ASP A 271 9.07 -2.82 -34.53
C ASP A 271 7.80 -2.98 -33.67
N GLU A 272 6.99 -1.92 -33.58
CA GLU A 272 5.74 -1.90 -32.83
C GLU A 272 4.73 -2.93 -33.35
N ALA A 273 4.66 -3.11 -34.68
CA ALA A 273 3.73 -4.07 -35.30
C ALA A 273 4.07 -5.50 -34.88
N ARG A 274 5.36 -5.84 -34.77
CA ARG A 274 5.81 -7.16 -34.32
C ARG A 274 5.53 -7.38 -32.83
N LEU A 275 5.70 -6.34 -32.02
CA LEU A 275 5.33 -6.35 -30.60
C LEU A 275 3.81 -6.56 -30.43
N GLU A 276 3.00 -5.84 -31.19
CA GLU A 276 1.53 -6.00 -31.18
C GLU A 276 1.10 -7.41 -31.64
N GLN A 277 1.76 -7.98 -32.64
CA GLN A 277 1.51 -9.34 -33.06
C GLN A 277 1.82 -10.35 -31.93
N ALA A 278 2.92 -10.16 -31.20
CA ALA A 278 3.30 -11.01 -30.07
C ALA A 278 2.31 -10.93 -28.90
N LEU A 279 1.89 -9.72 -28.56
CA LEU A 279 1.08 -9.47 -27.38
C LEU A 279 -0.44 -9.44 -27.66
N GLY A 280 -0.85 -9.42 -28.94
CA GLY A 280 -2.22 -9.51 -29.40
C GLY A 280 -3.14 -8.47 -28.72
N GLU A 281 -4.32 -8.90 -28.27
CA GLU A 281 -5.25 -8.05 -27.55
C GLU A 281 -4.75 -7.54 -26.20
N MET A 282 -3.67 -8.13 -25.62
CA MET A 282 -3.11 -7.66 -24.35
C MET A 282 -2.64 -6.22 -24.44
N LEU A 283 -2.07 -5.80 -25.56
CA LEU A 283 -1.66 -4.39 -25.76
C LEU A 283 -2.83 -3.44 -25.99
N ARG A 284 -3.87 -3.87 -26.69
CA ARG A 284 -5.07 -3.05 -26.90
C ARG A 284 -5.82 -2.72 -25.62
N ARG A 285 -5.74 -3.63 -24.63
CA ARG A 285 -6.32 -3.45 -23.29
C ARG A 285 -5.43 -2.67 -22.35
N TYR A 286 -4.17 -2.37 -22.71
CA TYR A 286 -3.15 -1.89 -21.79
C TYR A 286 -2.55 -0.53 -22.12
N ASP A 287 -3.38 0.44 -22.43
CA ASP A 287 -3.04 1.84 -22.19
C ASP A 287 -3.38 2.23 -20.74
N LYS A 288 -3.12 1.31 -19.79
CA LYS A 288 -3.67 1.32 -18.42
C LYS A 288 -2.81 2.01 -17.36
N GLY A 289 -1.69 2.58 -17.69
CA GLY A 289 -0.78 3.10 -16.67
C GLY A 289 0.10 4.26 -17.10
N GLY A 290 -0.02 4.73 -18.33
CA GLY A 290 0.64 5.94 -18.81
C GLY A 290 -0.09 7.21 -18.39
N ASP A 291 0.47 8.36 -18.72
CA ASP A 291 -0.14 9.69 -18.50
C ASP A 291 -1.59 9.75 -19.00
N GLN A 292 -1.93 9.05 -20.10
CA GLN A 292 -3.28 8.96 -20.63
C GLN A 292 -4.30 8.33 -19.67
N PHE A 293 -3.91 7.34 -18.88
CA PHE A 293 -4.80 6.75 -17.88
C PHE A 293 -5.13 7.74 -16.76
N TYR A 294 -4.09 8.42 -16.22
CA TYR A 294 -4.28 9.47 -15.23
C TYR A 294 -5.04 10.66 -15.79
N ASP A 295 -4.83 10.98 -17.06
CA ASP A 295 -5.58 12.03 -17.76
C ASP A 295 -7.05 11.65 -17.93
N MET A 296 -7.37 10.42 -18.33
CA MET A 296 -8.75 9.96 -18.49
C MET A 296 -9.51 9.93 -17.17
N ILE A 297 -8.91 9.39 -16.09
CA ILE A 297 -9.57 9.41 -14.77
C ILE A 297 -9.70 10.82 -14.21
N SER A 298 -8.74 11.70 -14.49
CA SER A 298 -8.80 13.11 -14.14
C SER A 298 -9.89 13.83 -14.95
N ALA A 299 -10.03 13.52 -16.23
CA ALA A 299 -11.08 14.06 -17.10
C ALA A 299 -12.47 13.59 -16.64
N LEU A 300 -12.64 12.29 -16.33
CA LEU A 300 -13.88 11.77 -15.73
C LEU A 300 -14.23 12.53 -14.42
N HIS A 301 -13.27 12.67 -13.53
CA HIS A 301 -13.49 13.36 -12.24
C HIS A 301 -13.85 14.84 -12.44
N LYS A 302 -13.15 15.53 -13.34
CA LYS A 302 -13.43 16.95 -13.66
C LYS A 302 -14.77 17.11 -14.35
N SER A 303 -15.19 16.19 -15.22
CA SER A 303 -16.51 16.20 -15.86
C SER A 303 -17.63 16.03 -14.82
N VAL A 304 -17.50 15.08 -13.88
CA VAL A 304 -18.44 14.92 -12.77
C VAL A 304 -18.49 16.19 -11.89
N ARG A 305 -17.32 16.75 -11.55
CA ARG A 305 -17.23 18.00 -10.77
C ARG A 305 -17.81 19.20 -11.51
N GLY A 306 -17.59 19.25 -12.81
CA GLY A 306 -18.09 20.30 -13.71
C GLY A 306 -19.54 20.16 -14.09
N SER A 307 -20.23 19.09 -13.63
CA SER A 307 -21.64 18.82 -13.93
C SER A 307 -21.95 18.57 -15.42
N ASP A 308 -21.03 17.90 -16.10
CA ASP A 308 -21.21 17.45 -17.48
C ASP A 308 -21.38 15.92 -17.53
N PRO A 309 -22.63 15.40 -17.57
CA PRO A 309 -22.89 13.97 -17.59
C PRO A 309 -22.47 13.29 -18.91
N ASP A 310 -22.51 13.98 -20.03
CA ASP A 310 -22.18 13.42 -21.34
C ASP A 310 -20.66 13.22 -21.46
N ALA A 311 -19.86 14.21 -21.07
CA ALA A 311 -18.41 14.07 -21.00
C ALA A 311 -18.01 13.01 -19.96
N ALA A 312 -18.70 12.93 -18.80
CA ALA A 312 -18.42 11.92 -17.79
C ALA A 312 -18.71 10.49 -18.30
N LEU A 313 -19.82 10.29 -19.03
CA LEU A 313 -20.11 9.00 -19.69
C LEU A 313 -19.08 8.65 -20.77
N TYR A 314 -18.68 9.63 -21.58
CA TYR A 314 -17.67 9.41 -22.61
C TYR A 314 -16.34 8.92 -22.02
N TRP A 315 -15.86 9.58 -20.97
CA TRP A 315 -14.61 9.19 -20.31
C TRP A 315 -14.72 7.84 -19.59
N LEU A 316 -15.87 7.54 -18.97
CA LEU A 316 -16.15 6.23 -18.41
C LEU A 316 -16.04 5.13 -19.49
N ALA A 317 -16.76 5.32 -20.63
CA ALA A 317 -16.77 4.36 -21.72
C ALA A 317 -15.36 4.16 -22.30
N ARG A 318 -14.61 5.25 -22.52
CA ARG A 318 -13.22 5.19 -23.00
C ARG A 318 -12.29 4.42 -22.05
N MET A 319 -12.48 4.58 -20.74
CA MET A 319 -11.70 3.84 -19.74
C MET A 319 -12.03 2.35 -19.76
N LEU A 320 -13.31 1.99 -19.83
CA LEU A 320 -13.75 0.59 -19.85
C LEU A 320 -13.35 -0.10 -21.15
N ASP A 321 -13.53 0.56 -22.31
CA ASP A 321 -13.09 0.07 -23.63
C ASP A 321 -11.57 -0.14 -23.67
N GLY A 322 -10.79 0.80 -23.11
CA GLY A 322 -9.35 0.64 -22.88
C GLY A 322 -8.98 -0.44 -21.87
N GLY A 323 -9.98 -1.17 -21.31
CA GLY A 323 -9.81 -2.29 -20.39
C GLY A 323 -9.37 -1.90 -18.99
N VAL A 324 -9.63 -0.67 -18.55
CA VAL A 324 -9.44 -0.27 -17.15
C VAL A 324 -10.30 -1.17 -16.25
N ASP A 325 -9.73 -1.63 -15.14
CA ASP A 325 -10.51 -2.39 -14.16
C ASP A 325 -11.69 -1.55 -13.64
N ALA A 326 -12.89 -1.99 -13.95
CA ALA A 326 -14.11 -1.30 -13.54
C ALA A 326 -14.23 -1.14 -12.01
N ARG A 327 -13.59 -2.01 -11.22
CA ARG A 327 -13.47 -1.87 -9.76
C ARG A 327 -12.66 -0.65 -9.37
N TYR A 328 -11.61 -0.35 -10.14
CA TYR A 328 -10.86 0.89 -9.93
C TYR A 328 -11.74 2.11 -10.18
N VAL A 329 -12.50 2.11 -11.29
CA VAL A 329 -13.45 3.19 -11.59
C VAL A 329 -14.50 3.32 -10.49
N ALA A 330 -15.07 2.21 -10.02
CA ALA A 330 -16.03 2.18 -8.91
C ALA A 330 -15.47 2.85 -7.65
N ARG A 331 -14.24 2.52 -7.25
CA ARG A 331 -13.55 3.17 -6.10
C ARG A 331 -13.40 4.68 -6.32
N ARG A 332 -13.14 5.12 -7.55
CA ARG A 332 -13.02 6.54 -7.87
C ARG A 332 -14.38 7.25 -7.79
N LEU A 333 -15.47 6.62 -8.24
CA LEU A 333 -16.83 7.16 -8.13
C LEU A 333 -17.24 7.33 -6.65
N ILE A 334 -16.96 6.35 -5.78
CA ILE A 334 -17.18 6.46 -4.33
C ILE A 334 -16.39 7.66 -3.76
N ARG A 335 -15.16 7.85 -4.21
CA ARG A 335 -14.34 9.00 -3.80
C ARG A 335 -14.94 10.33 -4.27
N MET A 336 -15.37 10.44 -5.54
CA MET A 336 -16.02 11.63 -6.09
C MET A 336 -17.31 11.97 -5.33
N ALA A 337 -18.11 10.95 -4.99
CA ALA A 337 -19.33 11.13 -4.22
C ALA A 337 -19.07 11.73 -2.83
N SER A 338 -17.97 11.34 -2.17
CA SER A 338 -17.60 11.86 -0.86
C SER A 338 -16.92 13.23 -0.92
N GLU A 339 -16.10 13.48 -1.97
CA GLU A 339 -15.27 14.68 -2.10
C GLU A 339 -16.00 15.86 -2.73
N ASP A 340 -16.79 15.61 -3.81
CA ASP A 340 -17.38 16.67 -4.63
C ASP A 340 -18.88 16.83 -4.42
N ILE A 341 -19.60 15.78 -3.99
CA ILE A 341 -21.03 15.83 -3.70
C ILE A 341 -21.25 16.01 -2.19
N GLY A 342 -20.58 15.23 -1.37
CA GLY A 342 -20.58 15.33 0.08
C GLY A 342 -21.99 15.32 0.66
N LEU A 343 -22.24 16.23 1.61
CA LEU A 343 -23.54 16.37 2.27
C LEU A 343 -24.57 17.21 1.47
N ALA A 344 -24.19 17.76 0.31
CA ALA A 344 -25.18 18.40 -0.56
C ALA A 344 -26.20 17.39 -1.09
N ASP A 345 -25.78 16.15 -1.38
CA ASP A 345 -26.65 15.00 -1.67
C ASP A 345 -26.02 13.67 -1.21
N PRO A 346 -26.29 13.22 0.03
CA PRO A 346 -25.73 11.97 0.56
C PRO A 346 -26.08 10.70 -0.22
N ARG A 347 -27.14 10.75 -1.05
CA ARG A 347 -27.54 9.63 -1.92
C ARG A 347 -26.48 9.31 -2.96
N GLY A 348 -25.65 10.31 -3.34
CA GLY A 348 -24.53 10.11 -4.27
C GLY A 348 -23.59 9.00 -3.82
N GLN A 349 -23.22 9.00 -2.53
CA GLN A 349 -22.38 7.96 -1.97
C GLN A 349 -23.06 6.58 -1.94
N GLN A 350 -24.34 6.54 -1.59
CA GLN A 350 -25.13 5.29 -1.58
C GLN A 350 -25.19 4.67 -2.97
N LEU A 351 -25.48 5.48 -3.99
CA LEU A 351 -25.55 5.03 -5.39
C LEU A 351 -24.20 4.56 -5.92
N ALA A 352 -23.12 5.24 -5.57
CA ALA A 352 -21.78 4.82 -5.97
C ALA A 352 -21.38 3.47 -5.33
N LEU A 353 -21.73 3.24 -4.04
CA LEU A 353 -21.52 1.95 -3.37
C LEU A 353 -22.40 0.85 -3.98
N GLN A 354 -23.69 1.12 -4.22
CA GLN A 354 -24.58 0.17 -4.86
C GLN A 354 -24.14 -0.19 -6.27
N ALA A 355 -23.66 0.77 -7.07
CA ALA A 355 -23.14 0.51 -8.39
C ALA A 355 -21.90 -0.40 -8.37
N ALA A 356 -21.00 -0.20 -7.40
CA ALA A 356 -19.86 -1.08 -7.17
C ALA A 356 -20.32 -2.51 -6.82
N ASP A 357 -21.29 -2.66 -5.92
CA ASP A 357 -21.85 -3.97 -5.53
C ASP A 357 -22.57 -4.67 -6.70
N VAL A 358 -23.28 -3.93 -7.53
CA VAL A 358 -23.95 -4.48 -8.74
C VAL A 358 -22.90 -4.96 -9.72
N TYR A 359 -21.84 -4.18 -9.95
CA TYR A 359 -20.74 -4.59 -10.82
C TYR A 359 -20.06 -5.88 -10.33
N GLU A 360 -19.82 -6.02 -9.02
CA GLU A 360 -19.22 -7.23 -8.44
C GLU A 360 -20.10 -8.48 -8.65
N ARG A 361 -21.42 -8.32 -8.75
CA ARG A 361 -22.37 -9.43 -8.92
C ARG A 361 -22.59 -9.80 -10.39
N LEU A 362 -22.67 -8.82 -11.27
CA LEU A 362 -23.01 -9.01 -12.68
C LEU A 362 -21.78 -9.11 -13.58
N GLY A 363 -20.69 -8.43 -13.21
CA GLY A 363 -19.50 -8.34 -14.06
C GLY A 363 -19.71 -7.47 -15.31
N SER A 364 -18.78 -7.59 -16.26
CA SER A 364 -18.85 -6.91 -17.55
C SER A 364 -19.54 -7.84 -18.58
N PRO A 365 -20.40 -7.32 -19.48
CA PRO A 365 -20.73 -5.90 -19.65
C PRO A 365 -21.91 -5.41 -18.80
N GLU A 366 -22.74 -6.28 -18.21
CA GLU A 366 -24.02 -5.92 -17.61
C GLU A 366 -23.87 -4.99 -16.40
N GLY A 367 -22.85 -5.23 -15.57
CA GLY A 367 -22.55 -4.42 -14.38
C GLY A 367 -22.04 -3.01 -14.70
N GLU A 368 -21.54 -2.77 -15.91
CA GLU A 368 -21.04 -1.46 -16.35
C GLU A 368 -22.15 -0.41 -16.42
N LEU A 369 -23.39 -0.82 -16.70
CA LEU A 369 -24.53 0.08 -16.74
C LEU A 369 -24.83 0.70 -15.37
N ALA A 370 -24.61 -0.03 -14.26
CA ALA A 370 -24.75 0.52 -12.93
C ALA A 370 -23.71 1.61 -12.63
N LEU A 371 -22.47 1.44 -13.10
CA LEU A 371 -21.43 2.47 -13.00
C LEU A 371 -21.81 3.71 -13.83
N ALA A 372 -22.30 3.50 -15.05
CA ALA A 372 -22.78 4.58 -15.91
C ALA A 372 -23.92 5.38 -15.25
N GLN A 373 -24.90 4.70 -14.64
CA GLN A 373 -25.98 5.34 -13.90
C GLN A 373 -25.44 6.17 -12.73
N ALA A 374 -24.49 5.65 -11.96
CA ALA A 374 -23.85 6.38 -10.86
C ALA A 374 -23.10 7.63 -11.37
N VAL A 375 -22.37 7.52 -12.48
CA VAL A 375 -21.65 8.64 -13.11
C VAL A 375 -22.61 9.77 -13.47
N VAL A 376 -23.72 9.46 -14.18
CA VAL A 376 -24.73 10.47 -14.55
C VAL A 376 -25.29 11.14 -13.31
N TYR A 377 -25.68 10.34 -12.29
CA TYR A 377 -26.22 10.89 -11.05
C TYR A 377 -25.24 11.84 -10.37
N LEU A 378 -23.99 11.41 -10.20
CA LEU A 378 -22.93 12.22 -9.56
C LEU A 378 -22.65 13.49 -10.38
N ALA A 379 -22.71 13.42 -11.72
CA ALA A 379 -22.51 14.59 -12.57
C ALA A 379 -23.60 15.65 -12.39
N VAL A 380 -24.88 15.26 -12.18
CA VAL A 380 -25.99 16.21 -12.03
C VAL A 380 -26.32 16.58 -10.59
N ALA A 381 -25.81 15.84 -9.61
CA ALA A 381 -26.03 16.11 -8.19
C ALA A 381 -25.45 17.47 -7.77
N PRO A 382 -26.04 18.15 -6.79
CA PRO A 382 -25.48 19.39 -6.23
C PRO A 382 -24.09 19.11 -5.62
N LYS A 383 -23.15 20.04 -5.83
CA LYS A 383 -21.74 19.88 -5.45
C LYS A 383 -21.45 20.53 -4.11
N SER A 384 -20.73 19.80 -3.25
CA SER A 384 -20.12 20.35 -2.04
C SER A 384 -18.84 19.59 -1.68
N ASN A 385 -17.77 20.32 -1.43
CA ASN A 385 -16.54 19.81 -0.85
C ASN A 385 -16.34 20.29 0.60
N ALA A 386 -17.37 20.80 1.24
CA ALA A 386 -17.29 21.42 2.57
C ALA A 386 -16.73 20.47 3.64
N VAL A 387 -17.15 19.20 3.62
CA VAL A 387 -16.62 18.17 4.55
C VAL A 387 -15.15 17.86 4.25
N TYR A 388 -14.79 17.77 2.96
CA TYR A 388 -13.40 17.54 2.56
C TYR A 388 -12.46 18.67 3.01
N GLN A 389 -12.87 19.92 2.83
CA GLN A 389 -12.13 21.08 3.29
C GLN A 389 -12.00 21.11 4.82
N ALA A 390 -13.13 20.91 5.53
CA ALA A 390 -13.14 20.84 6.98
C ALA A 390 -12.20 19.76 7.52
N TRP A 391 -12.25 18.56 6.95
CA TRP A 391 -11.39 17.45 7.33
C TRP A 391 -9.90 17.76 7.12
N ASN A 392 -9.55 18.36 5.97
CA ASN A 392 -8.16 18.74 5.69
C ASN A 392 -7.66 19.83 6.65
N ALA A 393 -8.50 20.81 6.99
CA ALA A 393 -8.16 21.84 7.97
C ALA A 393 -7.93 21.26 9.37
N VAL A 394 -8.81 20.35 9.83
CA VAL A 394 -8.63 19.64 11.12
C VAL A 394 -7.35 18.81 11.11
N ARG A 395 -7.09 18.05 10.02
CA ARG A 395 -5.85 17.26 9.91
C ARG A 395 -4.58 18.11 9.92
N ALA A 396 -4.61 19.26 9.27
CA ALA A 396 -3.49 20.19 9.27
C ALA A 396 -3.23 20.74 10.67
N LEU A 397 -4.29 21.13 11.39
CA LEU A 397 -4.19 21.58 12.78
C LEU A 397 -3.60 20.49 13.67
N VAL A 398 -4.19 19.29 13.66
CA VAL A 398 -3.73 18.15 14.50
C VAL A 398 -2.26 17.78 14.22
N LYS A 399 -1.80 17.94 12.98
CA LYS A 399 -0.40 17.68 12.62
C LYS A 399 0.58 18.73 13.17
N GLN A 400 0.11 19.95 13.35
CA GLN A 400 0.93 21.09 13.81
C GLN A 400 0.83 21.34 15.32
N ASP A 401 -0.25 20.84 15.94
CA ASP A 401 -0.54 21.06 17.36
C ASP A 401 0.03 19.95 18.24
N SER A 402 0.30 20.26 19.50
CA SER A 402 0.64 19.26 20.51
C SER A 402 -0.58 18.46 20.91
N SER A 403 -0.37 17.24 21.45
CA SER A 403 -1.46 16.41 21.98
C SER A 403 -2.16 17.13 23.14
N ARG A 404 -3.40 17.61 22.91
CA ARG A 404 -4.20 18.28 23.94
C ARG A 404 -5.02 17.27 24.73
N PRO A 405 -5.15 17.45 26.06
CA PRO A 405 -6.00 16.58 26.86
C PRO A 405 -7.48 16.76 26.50
N VAL A 406 -8.24 15.68 26.60
CA VAL A 406 -9.71 15.75 26.50
C VAL A 406 -10.25 16.58 27.69
N PRO A 407 -11.14 17.55 27.48
CA PRO A 407 -11.78 18.30 28.55
C PRO A 407 -12.38 17.39 29.64
N MET A 408 -12.27 17.79 30.91
CA MET A 408 -12.62 16.94 32.05
C MET A 408 -14.09 16.50 32.03
N HIS A 409 -15.01 17.39 31.66
CA HIS A 409 -16.44 17.11 31.57
C HIS A 409 -16.79 16.07 30.49
N LEU A 410 -15.95 15.90 29.43
CA LEU A 410 -16.14 14.92 28.36
C LEU A 410 -15.55 13.53 28.67
N ARG A 411 -14.80 13.41 29.79
CA ARG A 411 -14.18 12.14 30.15
C ARG A 411 -15.16 11.20 30.83
N ASN A 412 -15.23 9.95 30.42
CA ASN A 412 -16.00 8.92 31.11
C ASN A 412 -15.49 8.67 32.54
N ALA A 413 -16.39 8.47 33.49
CA ALA A 413 -16.07 8.19 34.88
C ALA A 413 -16.70 6.87 35.40
N PRO A 414 -16.30 5.68 34.86
CA PRO A 414 -16.90 4.40 35.22
C PRO A 414 -16.56 3.95 36.65
N THR A 415 -15.51 4.50 37.25
CA THR A 415 -15.08 4.12 38.61
C THR A 415 -15.23 5.27 39.59
N ARG A 416 -15.34 4.96 40.92
CA ARG A 416 -15.37 5.96 41.99
C ARG A 416 -14.13 6.84 42.00
N LEU A 417 -12.97 6.28 41.69
CA LEU A 417 -11.71 7.03 41.61
C LEU A 417 -11.77 8.08 40.50
N MET A 418 -12.23 7.72 39.31
CA MET A 418 -12.38 8.67 38.17
C MET A 418 -13.38 9.79 38.50
N LYS A 419 -14.51 9.46 39.14
CA LYS A 419 -15.44 10.47 39.65
C LYS A 419 -14.79 11.41 40.66
N GLY A 420 -13.99 10.86 41.59
CA GLY A 420 -13.23 11.65 42.57
C GLY A 420 -12.17 12.54 41.94
N LEU A 421 -11.67 12.21 40.76
CA LEU A 421 -10.74 13.01 39.96
C LEU A 421 -11.44 14.05 39.07
N GLY A 422 -12.77 14.17 39.17
CA GLY A 422 -13.55 15.17 38.42
C GLY A 422 -13.89 14.77 36.98
N HIS A 423 -13.67 13.52 36.56
CA HIS A 423 -14.06 13.04 35.24
C HIS A 423 -15.60 13.11 35.10
N GLY A 424 -16.09 13.70 34.01
CA GLY A 424 -17.51 13.85 33.72
C GLY A 424 -18.22 14.91 34.56
N ALA A 425 -17.49 15.62 35.43
CA ALA A 425 -18.10 16.66 36.25
C ALA A 425 -18.57 17.84 35.38
N GLY A 426 -19.85 18.24 35.55
CA GLY A 426 -20.44 19.32 34.77
C GLY A 426 -20.90 18.95 33.37
N TYR A 427 -20.80 17.68 32.94
CA TYR A 427 -21.31 17.26 31.64
C TYR A 427 -22.83 17.40 31.60
N ARG A 428 -23.34 18.10 30.59
CA ARG A 428 -24.78 18.27 30.32
C ARG A 428 -25.22 17.32 29.23
N TYR A 429 -26.16 16.44 29.58
CA TYR A 429 -26.68 15.44 28.63
C TYR A 429 -27.66 16.09 27.69
N ALA A 430 -27.30 16.25 26.42
CA ALA A 430 -28.07 17.01 25.43
C ALA A 430 -29.55 16.56 25.28
N HIS A 431 -29.84 15.27 25.51
CA HIS A 431 -31.24 14.76 25.44
C HIS A 431 -32.13 15.26 26.56
N ASP A 432 -31.57 15.73 27.69
CA ASP A 432 -32.31 16.31 28.82
C ASP A 432 -32.54 17.82 28.63
N GLU A 433 -31.90 18.41 27.61
CA GLU A 433 -31.97 19.84 27.34
C GLU A 433 -33.05 20.19 26.30
N ALA A 434 -33.53 21.43 26.35
CA ALA A 434 -34.50 21.92 25.41
C ALA A 434 -34.03 21.81 23.96
N GLY A 435 -34.85 21.16 23.12
CA GLY A 435 -34.50 20.93 21.73
C GLY A 435 -33.38 19.94 21.50
N GLY A 436 -32.96 19.18 22.55
CA GLY A 436 -31.87 18.20 22.45
C GLY A 436 -30.50 18.84 22.24
N PHE A 437 -30.28 20.07 22.76
CA PHE A 437 -29.07 20.84 22.56
C PHE A 437 -28.60 21.56 23.83
N ALA A 438 -27.42 21.23 24.31
CA ALA A 438 -26.83 21.85 25.50
C ALA A 438 -26.10 23.15 25.11
N ALA A 439 -26.84 24.24 25.00
CA ALA A 439 -26.28 25.53 24.63
C ALA A 439 -25.21 26.01 25.64
N GLY A 440 -24.11 26.51 25.13
CA GLY A 440 -22.96 26.96 25.92
C GLY A 440 -21.94 25.84 26.28
N GLU A 441 -22.23 24.58 25.94
CA GLU A 441 -21.29 23.48 26.15
C GLU A 441 -20.16 23.52 25.09
N LEU A 442 -18.91 23.35 25.55
CA LEU A 442 -17.73 23.37 24.68
C LEU A 442 -17.15 21.97 24.55
N TYR A 443 -16.96 21.49 23.32
CA TYR A 443 -16.51 20.12 23.03
C TYR A 443 -15.07 20.06 22.51
N LEU A 444 -14.48 21.18 22.09
CA LEU A 444 -13.09 21.24 21.69
C LEU A 444 -12.17 21.40 22.90
N PRO A 445 -10.91 20.96 22.82
CA PRO A 445 -9.92 21.21 23.86
C PRO A 445 -9.73 22.71 24.15
N ASP A 446 -9.26 23.01 25.36
CA ASP A 446 -8.95 24.38 25.77
C ASP A 446 -8.02 25.05 24.76
N GLY A 447 -8.32 26.30 24.44
CA GLY A 447 -7.62 27.10 23.43
C GLY A 447 -8.03 26.85 21.98
N LEU A 448 -8.96 25.91 21.72
CA LEU A 448 -9.55 25.67 20.39
C LEU A 448 -11.05 26.01 20.34
N ALA A 449 -11.64 26.51 21.41
CA ALA A 449 -13.07 26.75 21.56
C ALA A 449 -13.67 27.64 20.45
N SER A 450 -12.90 28.56 19.89
CA SER A 450 -13.33 29.46 18.81
C SER A 450 -13.15 28.90 17.39
N GLN A 451 -12.61 27.68 17.24
CA GLN A 451 -12.36 27.11 15.93
C GLN A 451 -13.66 26.62 15.26
N SER A 452 -13.79 26.91 13.99
CA SER A 452 -14.91 26.45 13.16
C SER A 452 -14.37 25.89 11.85
N PHE A 453 -14.47 24.59 11.66
CA PHE A 453 -13.93 23.91 10.49
C PHE A 453 -14.99 23.65 9.41
N TYR A 454 -16.16 23.17 9.80
CA TYR A 454 -17.22 22.82 8.87
C TYR A 454 -18.10 24.03 8.57
N GLN A 455 -18.11 24.38 7.28
CA GLN A 455 -18.93 25.44 6.73
C GLN A 455 -19.79 24.87 5.59
N PRO A 456 -21.09 24.63 5.80
CA PRO A 456 -21.97 24.08 4.79
C PRO A 456 -22.03 24.95 3.53
N ALA A 457 -21.99 24.29 2.36
CA ALA A 457 -22.21 24.98 1.10
C ALA A 457 -23.71 25.33 0.96
N PRO A 458 -24.05 26.47 0.33
CA PRO A 458 -25.44 26.87 0.13
C PRO A 458 -26.11 26.09 -1.03
N ARG A 459 -26.06 24.74 -0.98
CA ARG A 459 -26.53 23.85 -2.04
C ARG A 459 -27.11 22.56 -1.48
N GLY A 460 -28.17 22.05 -2.13
CA GLY A 460 -28.77 20.76 -1.78
C GLY A 460 -29.20 20.67 -0.31
N LEU A 461 -28.89 19.55 0.34
CA LEU A 461 -29.23 19.34 1.75
C LEU A 461 -28.43 20.27 2.68
N GLU A 462 -27.25 20.73 2.27
CA GLU A 462 -26.42 21.61 3.11
C GLU A 462 -27.04 22.99 3.34
N LEU A 463 -28.01 23.44 2.53
CA LEU A 463 -28.82 24.63 2.86
C LEU A 463 -29.48 24.47 4.23
N ARG A 464 -30.20 23.35 4.43
CA ARG A 464 -30.92 23.09 5.70
C ARG A 464 -29.93 22.84 6.84
N ILE A 465 -28.83 22.16 6.57
CA ILE A 465 -27.74 21.93 7.56
C ILE A 465 -27.18 23.29 7.98
N GLY A 466 -26.93 24.20 7.03
CA GLY A 466 -26.44 25.54 7.30
C GLY A 466 -27.36 26.37 8.18
N GLU A 467 -28.65 26.41 7.85
CA GLU A 467 -29.68 27.07 8.64
C GLU A 467 -29.70 26.53 10.09
N ARG A 468 -29.73 25.21 10.23
CA ARG A 468 -29.75 24.58 11.56
C ARG A 468 -28.46 24.85 12.33
N LEU A 469 -27.33 24.78 11.68
CA LEU A 469 -26.01 25.03 12.31
C LEU A 469 -25.84 26.49 12.73
N ALA A 470 -26.34 27.44 11.94
CA ALA A 470 -26.35 28.85 12.29
C ALA A 470 -27.19 29.12 13.56
N GLU A 471 -28.38 28.51 13.66
CA GLU A 471 -29.22 28.58 14.84
C GLU A 471 -28.54 28.01 16.09
N LEU A 472 -27.91 26.82 15.98
CA LEU A 472 -27.20 26.21 17.11
C LEU A 472 -25.98 27.05 17.55
N ARG A 473 -25.25 27.65 16.61
CA ARG A 473 -24.15 28.58 16.91
C ARG A 473 -24.61 29.85 17.58
N ARG A 474 -25.79 30.39 17.18
CA ARG A 474 -26.39 31.55 17.82
C ARG A 474 -26.76 31.22 19.27
N LEU A 475 -27.43 30.11 19.53
CA LEU A 475 -27.78 29.68 20.89
C LEU A 475 -26.54 29.46 21.78
N ASN A 476 -25.47 28.90 21.23
CA ASN A 476 -24.20 28.77 21.94
C ASN A 476 -23.59 30.14 22.30
N ALA A 477 -23.57 31.07 21.35
CA ALA A 477 -23.02 32.40 21.57
C ALA A 477 -23.79 33.15 22.65
N GLU A 478 -25.12 33.07 22.63
CA GLU A 478 -25.97 33.67 23.65
C GLU A 478 -25.73 33.09 25.04
N ALA A 479 -25.66 31.76 25.15
CA ALA A 479 -25.40 31.08 26.42
C ALA A 479 -24.02 31.38 27.00
N LEU A 480 -23.03 31.67 26.15
CA LEU A 480 -21.65 32.04 26.55
C LEU A 480 -21.49 33.54 26.82
N GLY A 481 -22.56 34.34 26.73
CA GLY A 481 -22.54 35.80 27.01
C GLY A 481 -21.83 36.62 25.91
N GLY A 482 -21.66 36.04 24.72
CA GLY A 482 -21.06 36.72 23.57
C GLY A 482 -22.09 37.25 22.59
N ALA A 483 -21.81 38.37 21.92
CA ALA A 483 -22.55 38.80 20.75
C ALA A 483 -22.46 37.74 19.64
N ALA A 484 -23.53 37.45 18.94
CA ALA A 484 -23.54 36.50 17.82
C ALA A 484 -22.43 36.81 16.82
N PRO A 485 -21.67 35.82 16.35
CA PRO A 485 -20.68 36.05 15.29
C PRO A 485 -21.39 36.61 14.06
N ALA A 486 -20.89 37.75 13.55
CA ALA A 486 -21.39 38.32 12.30
C ALA A 486 -21.34 37.26 11.19
N ALA A 487 -22.39 37.20 10.39
CA ALA A 487 -22.40 36.36 9.20
C ALA A 487 -21.16 36.70 8.35
N PRO A 488 -20.43 35.72 7.79
CA PRO A 488 -19.32 36.02 6.89
C PRO A 488 -19.88 36.80 5.70
N GLU A 489 -19.42 38.04 5.54
CA GLU A 489 -19.63 38.78 4.30
C GLU A 489 -19.07 37.95 3.15
N GLY A 490 -19.89 37.68 2.15
CA GLY A 490 -19.50 36.93 0.98
C GLY A 490 -18.36 37.67 0.28
N ASP A 491 -17.16 37.10 0.34
CA ASP A 491 -16.05 37.55 -0.48
C ASP A 491 -16.43 37.42 -1.94
N GLY A 492 -16.62 38.62 -2.51
CA GLY A 492 -16.89 38.80 -3.93
C GLY A 492 -15.75 38.18 -4.76
N ALA A 493 -16.17 37.62 -5.85
CA ALA A 493 -15.37 37.14 -6.94
C ALA A 493 -14.03 37.87 -7.11
N ALA A 494 -12.95 37.15 -6.98
CA ALA A 494 -11.67 37.49 -7.59
C ALA A 494 -11.39 36.47 -8.68
N SER A 495 -11.53 36.94 -9.91
CA SER A 495 -11.08 36.38 -11.18
C SER A 495 -9.56 36.19 -11.19
N ALA A 496 -9.05 35.00 -11.54
CA ALA A 496 -7.98 34.76 -12.53
C ALA A 496 -7.76 33.24 -12.64
#